data_ad82f00af0f0547fd2a51152ff0d9380
#
_entry.id   ad82f00af0f0547fd2a51152ff0d9380
#
_cell.length_a   1.000
_cell.length_b   1.000
_cell.length_c   1.000
_cell.angle_alpha   90.00
_cell.angle_beta   90.00
_cell.angle_gamma   90.00
#
_symmetry.space_group_name_H-M   'P 1'
#
loop_
_entity.id
_entity.type
_entity.pdbx_description
1 polymer ?
#
loop_
_entity_poly.entity_id
_entity_poly.type
_entity_poly.pdbx_seq_one_letter_code
_entity_poly.pdbx_strand_id
1 'polypeptide(L)'
;MKADLHIHSVFSDGSDSRESILQKAAAVGIKVLAFTEHDTTEGWQESIALGRRYGITVLPGVEISACNAETGKKVHILGYGFKSADAINALCRPVAEARHENSLQKIKVLQKLGYKITEADVLPYAHKYIFKKHIVRYLFESGQEDKIFGHVYHKIFHGGGPGDFGIKYVNAASAVKVITESGGKAVLAHPGQQNNFEILPELKKAGLWGIELKHPVHNAYWQKFVLQAAADYGLFCTGGSDCHGIYSEKYHAVGSNLCPAAAAEELLK
;
A
#
# COMPACT_ATOMS: atom_id res chain seq x y z
N MET A 1 6.31 -15.48 16.72
CA MET A 1 6.65 -14.03 16.63
C MET A 1 5.50 -13.32 15.95
N LYS A 2 5.03 -12.14 16.46
CA LYS A 2 3.97 -11.36 15.80
C LYS A 2 4.60 -10.41 14.78
N ALA A 3 4.14 -10.46 13.54
CA ALA A 3 4.61 -9.59 12.47
C ALA A 3 3.41 -8.98 11.72
N ASP A 4 3.48 -7.69 11.40
CA ASP A 4 2.55 -6.98 10.53
C ASP A 4 3.36 -6.36 9.38
N LEU A 5 3.19 -6.92 8.18
CA LEU A 5 4.04 -6.60 7.04
C LEU A 5 3.35 -5.75 5.97
N HIS A 6 2.20 -5.14 6.27
CA HIS A 6 1.48 -4.30 5.33
C HIS A 6 0.86 -3.11 6.04
N ILE A 7 1.55 -1.98 6.04
CA ILE A 7 1.13 -0.77 6.75
C ILE A 7 1.53 0.48 5.97
N HIS A 8 0.63 1.46 5.94
CA HIS A 8 0.83 2.78 5.33
C HIS A 8 0.87 3.89 6.37
N SER A 9 1.74 4.85 6.18
CA SER A 9 1.88 6.04 7.02
C SER A 9 1.64 7.33 6.23
N VAL A 10 1.87 8.47 6.86
CA VAL A 10 1.81 9.80 6.19
C VAL A 10 2.81 9.96 5.03
N PHE A 11 3.74 9.03 4.85
CA PHE A 11 4.66 9.05 3.72
C PHE A 11 4.00 8.69 2.38
N SER A 12 2.84 8.02 2.43
CA SER A 12 1.96 7.80 1.27
C SER A 12 0.54 8.25 1.57
N ASP A 13 -0.37 7.33 1.80
CA ASP A 13 -1.79 7.59 1.98
C ASP A 13 -2.37 7.03 3.29
N GLY A 14 -1.51 6.83 4.29
CA GLY A 14 -1.91 6.62 5.68
C GLY A 14 -2.07 7.95 6.43
N SER A 15 -2.82 7.94 7.52
CA SER A 15 -3.07 9.13 8.34
C SER A 15 -2.16 9.27 9.54
N ASP A 16 -1.48 8.21 9.92
CA ASP A 16 -0.65 8.15 11.11
C ASP A 16 0.84 8.34 10.80
N SER A 17 1.58 8.99 11.69
CA SER A 17 3.03 9.01 11.61
C SER A 17 3.61 7.62 11.89
N ARG A 18 4.80 7.33 11.35
CA ARG A 18 5.51 6.06 11.61
C ARG A 18 5.76 5.84 13.10
N GLU A 19 6.03 6.91 13.85
CA GLU A 19 6.22 6.83 15.30
C GLU A 19 4.92 6.41 16.02
N SER A 20 3.78 7.03 15.67
CA SER A 20 2.46 6.64 16.20
C SER A 20 2.12 5.16 15.88
N ILE A 21 2.44 4.72 14.67
CA ILE A 21 2.23 3.31 14.25
C ILE A 21 3.10 2.37 15.08
N LEU A 22 4.38 2.70 15.30
CA LEU A 22 5.29 1.88 16.11
C LEU A 22 4.87 1.81 17.58
N GLN A 23 4.35 2.91 18.15
CA GLN A 23 3.77 2.91 19.50
C GLN A 23 2.57 1.95 19.58
N LYS A 24 1.65 2.01 18.62
CA LYS A 24 0.50 1.11 18.52
C LYS A 24 0.95 -0.35 18.35
N ALA A 25 1.93 -0.59 17.48
CA ALA A 25 2.49 -1.91 17.23
C ALA A 25 3.15 -2.51 18.48
N ALA A 26 3.93 -1.73 19.21
CA ALA A 26 4.55 -2.15 20.47
C ALA A 26 3.49 -2.52 21.52
N ALA A 27 2.43 -1.72 21.65
CA ALA A 27 1.34 -1.95 22.61
C ALA A 27 0.60 -3.28 22.38
N VAL A 28 0.49 -3.75 21.13
CA VAL A 28 -0.14 -5.05 20.78
C VAL A 28 0.88 -6.19 20.62
N GLY A 29 2.16 -5.92 20.91
CA GLY A 29 3.22 -6.90 20.95
C GLY A 29 3.79 -7.33 19.59
N ILE A 30 3.66 -6.49 18.55
CA ILE A 30 4.34 -6.69 17.26
C ILE A 30 5.86 -6.64 17.47
N LYS A 31 6.58 -7.56 16.84
CA LYS A 31 8.05 -7.65 16.89
C LYS A 31 8.71 -7.38 15.55
N VAL A 32 7.99 -7.61 14.45
CA VAL A 32 8.46 -7.32 13.09
C VAL A 32 7.39 -6.53 12.36
N LEU A 33 7.79 -5.48 11.65
CA LEU A 33 6.89 -4.59 10.93
C LEU A 33 7.52 -4.17 9.59
N ALA A 34 6.71 -3.95 8.57
CA ALA A 34 7.12 -3.28 7.35
C ALA A 34 6.19 -2.11 7.05
N PHE A 35 6.77 -0.93 6.84
CA PHE A 35 6.06 0.16 6.17
C PHE A 35 6.10 -0.08 4.68
N THR A 36 4.95 -0.24 4.06
CA THR A 36 4.79 -0.57 2.65
C THR A 36 4.10 0.58 1.92
N GLU A 37 4.75 1.73 1.97
CA GLU A 37 4.22 2.95 1.36
C GLU A 37 3.94 2.77 -0.12
N HIS A 38 2.87 3.37 -0.63
CA HIS A 38 2.56 3.34 -2.04
C HIS A 38 3.59 4.09 -2.88
N ASP A 39 4.26 3.37 -3.77
CA ASP A 39 5.14 3.90 -4.81
C ASP A 39 6.31 4.75 -4.29
N THR A 40 6.74 4.53 -3.04
CA THR A 40 7.90 5.20 -2.45
C THR A 40 8.55 4.36 -1.36
N THR A 41 9.87 4.43 -1.28
CA THR A 41 10.66 3.86 -0.17
C THR A 41 11.25 4.94 0.72
N GLU A 42 10.78 6.19 0.60
CA GLU A 42 11.35 7.32 1.33
C GLU A 42 11.33 7.08 2.84
N GLY A 43 12.45 7.39 3.51
CA GLY A 43 12.58 7.24 4.97
C GLY A 43 12.64 5.80 5.48
N TRP A 44 12.92 4.80 4.63
CA TRP A 44 12.98 3.40 5.07
C TRP A 44 14.11 3.14 6.07
N GLN A 45 15.28 3.78 5.91
CA GLN A 45 16.42 3.64 6.82
C GLN A 45 16.13 4.26 8.18
N GLU A 46 15.53 5.44 8.21
CA GLU A 46 15.08 6.12 9.41
C GLU A 46 14.03 5.30 10.17
N SER A 47 13.17 4.61 9.43
CA SER A 47 12.16 3.71 10.03
C SER A 47 12.78 2.52 10.74
N ILE A 48 13.87 1.96 10.22
CA ILE A 48 14.63 0.90 10.89
C ILE A 48 15.21 1.42 12.20
N ALA A 49 15.84 2.60 12.17
CA ALA A 49 16.40 3.23 13.37
C ALA A 49 15.31 3.55 14.41
N LEU A 50 14.16 4.05 13.95
CA LEU A 50 13.01 4.37 14.80
C LEU A 50 12.43 3.09 15.43
N GLY A 51 12.28 2.00 14.68
CA GLY A 51 11.74 0.72 15.16
C GLY A 51 12.55 0.17 16.34
N ARG A 52 13.89 0.30 16.33
CA ARG A 52 14.76 -0.13 17.43
C ARG A 52 14.40 0.52 18.76
N ARG A 53 13.95 1.79 18.75
CA ARG A 53 13.52 2.52 19.97
C ARG A 53 12.30 1.89 20.62
N TYR A 54 11.48 1.17 19.84
CA TYR A 54 10.26 0.49 20.30
C TYR A 54 10.43 -1.03 20.44
N GLY A 55 11.66 -1.55 20.27
CA GLY A 55 11.93 -3.00 20.30
C GLY A 55 11.27 -3.77 19.16
N ILE A 56 11.12 -3.11 18.01
CA ILE A 56 10.51 -3.66 16.79
C ILE A 56 11.56 -3.68 15.68
N THR A 57 11.72 -4.84 15.03
CA THR A 57 12.50 -4.94 13.80
C THR A 57 11.65 -4.44 12.64
N VAL A 58 12.05 -3.31 12.05
CA VAL A 58 11.40 -2.78 10.84
C VAL A 58 12.16 -3.29 9.62
N LEU A 59 11.45 -3.98 8.72
CA LEU A 59 11.97 -4.41 7.43
C LEU A 59 11.85 -3.27 6.41
N PRO A 60 12.82 -3.08 5.50
CA PRO A 60 12.59 -2.29 4.30
C PRO A 60 11.34 -2.77 3.57
N GLY A 61 10.42 -1.87 3.26
CA GLY A 61 9.13 -2.21 2.65
C GLY A 61 8.70 -1.20 1.59
N VAL A 62 7.90 -1.66 0.63
CA VAL A 62 7.22 -0.84 -0.38
C VAL A 62 5.99 -1.59 -0.91
N GLU A 63 4.94 -0.86 -1.28
CA GLU A 63 3.85 -1.39 -2.11
C GLU A 63 3.84 -0.68 -3.46
N ILE A 64 4.17 -1.41 -4.52
CA ILE A 64 4.24 -0.88 -5.88
C ILE A 64 2.88 -1.05 -6.55
N SER A 65 2.30 0.07 -7.01
CA SER A 65 1.08 0.10 -7.81
C SER A 65 1.41 -0.29 -9.25
N ALA A 66 0.95 -1.46 -9.65
CA ALA A 66 1.22 -2.06 -10.95
C ALA A 66 -0.06 -2.48 -11.66
N CYS A 67 0.08 -3.00 -12.88
CA CYS A 67 -1.00 -3.62 -13.63
C CYS A 67 -0.52 -4.86 -14.39
N ASN A 68 -1.45 -5.74 -14.66
CA ASN A 68 -1.28 -6.80 -15.66
C ASN A 68 -1.29 -6.15 -17.05
N ALA A 69 -0.22 -6.31 -17.82
CA ALA A 69 -0.09 -5.67 -19.13
C ALA A 69 -1.09 -6.19 -20.18
N GLU A 70 -1.55 -7.44 -20.05
CA GLU A 70 -2.49 -8.04 -20.99
C GLU A 70 -3.95 -7.65 -20.72
N THR A 71 -4.34 -7.62 -19.43
CA THR A 71 -5.73 -7.39 -19.04
C THR A 71 -6.03 -5.98 -18.57
N GLY A 72 -4.99 -5.19 -18.25
CA GLY A 72 -5.13 -3.87 -17.63
C GLY A 72 -5.59 -3.90 -16.16
N LYS A 73 -5.83 -5.08 -15.59
CA LYS A 73 -6.21 -5.19 -14.17
C LYS A 73 -5.12 -4.66 -13.25
N LYS A 74 -5.55 -4.00 -12.20
CA LYS A 74 -4.64 -3.53 -11.13
C LYS A 74 -4.00 -4.70 -10.42
N VAL A 75 -2.73 -4.53 -10.08
CA VAL A 75 -1.93 -5.47 -9.32
C VAL A 75 -1.10 -4.67 -8.34
N HIS A 76 -1.05 -5.06 -7.08
CA HIS A 76 -0.10 -4.47 -6.15
C HIS A 76 0.99 -5.51 -5.82
N ILE A 77 2.23 -5.04 -5.78
CA ILE A 77 3.39 -5.87 -5.45
C ILE A 77 4.07 -5.29 -4.21
N LEU A 78 4.05 -6.06 -3.13
CA LEU A 78 4.83 -5.75 -1.94
C LEU A 78 6.29 -6.16 -2.15
N GLY A 79 7.22 -5.33 -1.70
CA GLY A 79 8.64 -5.62 -1.69
C GLY A 79 9.18 -5.54 -0.28
N TYR A 80 9.99 -6.54 0.12
CA TYR A 80 10.57 -6.59 1.47
C TYR A 80 12.08 -6.83 1.42
N GLY A 81 12.80 -6.26 2.40
CA GLY A 81 14.19 -6.61 2.67
C GLY A 81 15.18 -6.25 1.56
N PHE A 82 14.83 -5.33 0.67
CA PHE A 82 15.74 -4.85 -0.38
C PHE A 82 16.96 -4.15 0.24
N LYS A 83 18.10 -4.24 -0.44
CA LYS A 83 19.39 -3.67 0.00
C LYS A 83 19.65 -2.27 -0.59
N SER A 84 19.08 -1.98 -1.75
CA SER A 84 19.07 -0.65 -2.39
C SER A 84 17.66 -0.31 -2.84
N ALA A 85 17.30 0.96 -2.71
CA ALA A 85 16.00 1.49 -3.09
C ALA A 85 16.03 2.22 -4.45
N ASP A 86 17.19 2.47 -5.04
CA ASP A 86 17.35 3.37 -6.18
C ASP A 86 16.54 2.92 -7.40
N ALA A 87 16.67 1.64 -7.79
CA ALA A 87 15.94 1.08 -8.93
C ALA A 87 14.43 1.00 -8.64
N ILE A 88 14.04 0.70 -7.39
CA ILE A 88 12.63 0.69 -6.96
C ILE A 88 12.04 2.09 -7.07
N ASN A 89 12.72 3.10 -6.53
CA ASN A 89 12.27 4.49 -6.61
C ASN A 89 12.24 5.03 -8.05
N ALA A 90 13.20 4.64 -8.89
CA ALA A 90 13.19 5.02 -10.30
C ALA A 90 11.97 4.45 -11.04
N LEU A 91 11.57 3.21 -10.73
CA LEU A 91 10.36 2.57 -11.29
C LEU A 91 9.09 3.23 -10.76
N CYS A 92 9.03 3.55 -9.47
CA CYS A 92 7.83 4.06 -8.78
C CYS A 92 7.57 5.55 -9.04
N ARG A 93 8.62 6.36 -9.18
CA ARG A 93 8.51 7.81 -9.30
C ARG A 93 7.49 8.29 -10.34
N PRO A 94 7.45 7.78 -11.59
CA PRO A 94 6.45 8.22 -12.56
C PRO A 94 4.99 7.95 -12.11
N VAL A 95 4.76 6.87 -11.35
CA VAL A 95 3.43 6.55 -10.81
C VAL A 95 3.05 7.52 -9.68
N ALA A 96 3.99 7.81 -8.77
CA ALA A 96 3.78 8.75 -7.68
C ALA A 96 3.51 10.18 -8.20
N GLU A 97 4.28 10.62 -9.20
CA GLU A 97 4.09 11.91 -9.88
C GLU A 97 2.73 11.97 -10.59
N ALA A 98 2.38 10.93 -11.37
CA ALA A 98 1.08 10.85 -12.04
C ALA A 98 -0.09 10.84 -11.04
N ARG A 99 0.07 10.23 -9.86
CA ARG A 99 -0.93 10.23 -8.79
C ARG A 99 -1.12 11.63 -8.20
N HIS A 100 -0.03 12.36 -7.99
CA HIS A 100 -0.06 13.74 -7.55
C HIS A 100 -0.80 14.64 -8.56
N GLU A 101 -0.39 14.61 -9.83
CA GLU A 101 -1.04 15.35 -10.91
C GLU A 101 -2.54 15.02 -11.04
N ASN A 102 -2.89 13.73 -10.93
CA ASN A 102 -4.28 13.27 -10.91
C ASN A 102 -5.05 13.91 -9.74
N SER A 103 -4.41 14.03 -8.57
CA SER A 103 -5.02 14.68 -7.40
C SER A 103 -5.22 16.18 -7.63
N LEU A 104 -4.28 16.87 -8.28
CA LEU A 104 -4.45 18.29 -8.66
C LEU A 104 -5.59 18.47 -9.66
N GLN A 105 -5.76 17.56 -10.61
CA GLN A 105 -6.91 17.58 -11.52
C GLN A 105 -8.24 17.38 -10.78
N LYS A 106 -8.27 16.50 -9.77
CA LYS A 106 -9.45 16.29 -8.90
C LYS A 106 -9.80 17.56 -8.14
N ILE A 107 -8.84 18.31 -7.62
CA ILE A 107 -9.05 19.59 -6.97
C ILE A 107 -9.71 20.59 -7.96
N LYS A 108 -9.21 20.67 -9.20
CA LYS A 108 -9.83 21.53 -10.24
C LYS A 108 -11.26 21.13 -10.57
N VAL A 109 -11.59 19.84 -10.58
CA VAL A 109 -12.98 19.37 -10.76
C VAL A 109 -13.85 19.81 -9.59
N LEU A 110 -13.38 19.65 -8.36
CA LEU A 110 -14.12 20.05 -7.17
C LEU A 110 -14.38 21.56 -7.16
N GLN A 111 -13.40 22.38 -7.54
CA GLN A 111 -13.59 23.84 -7.68
C GLN A 111 -14.70 24.18 -8.68
N LYS A 112 -14.73 23.50 -9.83
CA LYS A 112 -15.82 23.68 -10.84
C LYS A 112 -17.19 23.26 -10.32
N LEU A 113 -17.23 22.34 -9.37
CA LEU A 113 -18.45 21.89 -8.70
C LEU A 113 -18.84 22.76 -7.50
N GLY A 114 -18.08 23.83 -7.22
CA GLY A 114 -18.38 24.80 -6.16
C GLY A 114 -17.75 24.51 -4.80
N TYR A 115 -16.92 23.46 -4.67
CA TYR A 115 -16.17 23.21 -3.45
C TYR A 115 -15.06 24.24 -3.25
N LYS A 116 -14.89 24.68 -2.00
CA LYS A 116 -13.84 25.63 -1.61
C LYS A 116 -12.59 24.86 -1.22
N ILE A 117 -11.72 24.62 -2.16
CA ILE A 117 -10.50 23.82 -1.99
C ILE A 117 -9.42 24.32 -2.93
N THR A 118 -8.18 24.37 -2.43
CA THR A 118 -6.96 24.64 -3.21
C THR A 118 -5.92 23.55 -2.92
N GLU A 119 -4.86 23.51 -3.70
CA GLU A 119 -3.71 22.66 -3.41
C GLU A 119 -3.10 22.97 -2.04
N ALA A 120 -2.96 24.27 -1.71
CA ALA A 120 -2.40 24.72 -0.43
C ALA A 120 -3.19 24.22 0.79
N ASP A 121 -4.51 24.03 0.66
CA ASP A 121 -5.35 23.50 1.73
C ASP A 121 -5.11 22.00 1.97
N VAL A 122 -4.67 21.27 0.97
CA VAL A 122 -4.47 19.81 1.02
C VAL A 122 -3.03 19.43 1.36
N LEU A 123 -2.06 20.26 1.00
CA LEU A 123 -0.63 20.02 1.27
C LEU A 123 -0.31 19.67 2.74
N PRO A 124 -0.92 20.26 3.77
CA PRO A 124 -0.65 19.89 5.17
C PRO A 124 -0.92 18.44 5.54
N TYR A 125 -1.73 17.73 4.74
CA TYR A 125 -2.04 16.31 4.96
C TYR A 125 -1.09 15.37 4.23
N ALA A 126 -0.31 15.88 3.27
CA ALA A 126 0.59 15.09 2.43
C ALA A 126 2.04 15.25 2.89
N HIS A 127 2.83 14.18 2.82
CA HIS A 127 4.27 14.27 3.03
C HIS A 127 4.96 14.87 1.79
N LYS A 128 4.76 14.26 0.62
CA LYS A 128 5.37 14.69 -0.64
C LYS A 128 4.37 14.79 -1.78
N TYR A 129 3.56 13.77 -1.96
CA TYR A 129 2.57 13.67 -3.02
C TYR A 129 1.16 13.69 -2.45
N ILE A 130 0.26 14.44 -3.09
CA ILE A 130 -1.15 14.47 -2.70
C ILE A 130 -1.84 13.21 -3.22
N PHE A 131 -2.52 12.50 -2.32
CA PHE A 131 -3.43 11.39 -2.64
C PHE A 131 -4.88 11.85 -2.53
N LYS A 132 -5.81 11.16 -3.20
CA LYS A 132 -7.25 11.45 -3.11
C LYS A 132 -7.80 11.43 -1.68
N LYS A 133 -7.19 10.62 -0.80
CA LYS A 133 -7.57 10.53 0.62
C LYS A 133 -7.29 11.83 1.38
N HIS A 134 -6.22 12.54 1.03
CA HIS A 134 -5.91 13.86 1.60
C HIS A 134 -6.97 14.90 1.21
N ILE A 135 -7.44 14.87 -0.04
CA ILE A 135 -8.49 15.77 -0.54
C ILE A 135 -9.79 15.56 0.24
N VAL A 136 -10.27 14.32 0.36
CA VAL A 136 -11.53 14.05 1.05
C VAL A 136 -11.45 14.30 2.55
N ARG A 137 -10.26 14.17 3.14
CA ARG A 137 -10.02 14.55 4.54
C ARG A 137 -10.18 16.05 4.73
N TYR A 138 -9.55 16.87 3.89
CA TYR A 138 -9.73 18.32 3.95
C TYR A 138 -11.18 18.71 3.83
N LEU A 139 -11.93 18.14 2.88
CA LEU A 139 -13.35 18.44 2.70
C LEU A 139 -14.18 18.08 3.93
N PHE A 140 -13.87 16.97 4.58
CA PHE A 140 -14.50 16.57 5.84
C PHE A 140 -14.16 17.55 6.97
N GLU A 141 -12.89 17.86 7.19
CA GLU A 141 -12.46 18.75 8.27
C GLU A 141 -12.90 20.21 8.07
N SER A 142 -13.06 20.65 6.82
CA SER A 142 -13.62 21.97 6.48
C SER A 142 -15.16 22.03 6.50
N GLY A 143 -15.83 20.93 6.84
CA GLY A 143 -17.30 20.86 6.91
C GLY A 143 -18.01 20.86 5.56
N GLN A 144 -17.29 20.59 4.46
CA GLN A 144 -17.86 20.51 3.11
C GLN A 144 -18.37 19.11 2.76
N GLU A 145 -17.96 18.09 3.51
CA GLU A 145 -18.46 16.71 3.47
C GLU A 145 -18.75 16.23 4.89
N ASP A 146 -19.78 15.40 5.06
CA ASP A 146 -20.18 14.85 6.36
C ASP A 146 -19.24 13.74 6.86
N LYS A 147 -18.46 13.16 5.96
CA LYS A 147 -17.53 12.05 6.23
C LYS A 147 -16.44 11.95 5.15
N ILE A 148 -15.29 11.39 5.53
CA ILE A 148 -14.14 11.19 4.62
C ILE A 148 -14.54 10.36 3.39
N PHE A 149 -15.25 9.24 3.58
CA PHE A 149 -15.76 8.39 2.49
C PHE A 149 -17.24 8.77 2.19
N GLY A 150 -17.44 10.04 1.81
CA GLY A 150 -18.72 10.63 1.50
C GLY A 150 -19.07 10.63 0.00
N HIS A 151 -19.88 11.62 -0.39
CA HIS A 151 -20.33 11.81 -1.76
C HIS A 151 -19.17 12.02 -2.73
N VAL A 152 -18.20 12.87 -2.37
CA VAL A 152 -17.04 13.16 -3.22
C VAL A 152 -16.25 11.89 -3.50
N TYR A 153 -15.99 11.08 -2.47
CA TYR A 153 -15.24 9.83 -2.66
C TYR A 153 -15.95 8.87 -3.61
N HIS A 154 -17.23 8.57 -3.35
CA HIS A 154 -17.95 7.51 -4.08
C HIS A 154 -18.55 7.94 -5.42
N LYS A 155 -18.93 9.21 -5.58
CA LYS A 155 -19.67 9.69 -6.76
C LYS A 155 -18.87 10.61 -7.66
N ILE A 156 -17.87 11.30 -7.13
CA ILE A 156 -17.03 12.19 -7.94
C ILE A 156 -15.73 11.49 -8.33
N PHE A 157 -15.06 10.77 -7.39
CA PHE A 157 -13.76 10.15 -7.64
C PHE A 157 -13.82 8.69 -8.09
N HIS A 158 -14.98 8.08 -8.11
CA HIS A 158 -15.21 6.70 -8.53
C HIS A 158 -16.50 6.57 -9.35
N GLY A 159 -16.70 5.36 -9.93
CA GLY A 159 -17.95 5.00 -10.59
C GLY A 159 -18.25 5.80 -11.86
N GLY A 160 -17.23 6.29 -12.56
CA GLY A 160 -17.38 7.12 -13.75
C GLY A 160 -17.73 8.59 -13.43
N GLY A 161 -17.52 9.03 -12.20
CA GLY A 161 -17.70 10.43 -11.80
C GLY A 161 -16.71 11.39 -12.49
N PRO A 162 -16.98 12.71 -12.46
CA PRO A 162 -16.18 13.69 -13.20
C PRO A 162 -14.72 13.80 -12.75
N GLY A 163 -14.38 13.26 -11.61
CA GLY A 163 -13.02 13.16 -11.06
C GLY A 163 -12.45 11.74 -11.07
N ASP A 164 -13.12 10.79 -11.72
CA ASP A 164 -12.66 9.39 -11.81
C ASP A 164 -11.60 9.25 -12.93
N PHE A 165 -10.44 9.81 -12.68
CA PHE A 165 -9.31 9.74 -13.60
C PHE A 165 -8.43 8.53 -13.30
N GLY A 166 -8.08 7.76 -14.33
CA GLY A 166 -7.05 6.73 -14.25
C GLY A 166 -5.63 7.31 -14.23
N ILE A 167 -4.69 6.51 -13.76
CA ILE A 167 -3.25 6.74 -13.95
C ILE A 167 -2.64 5.52 -14.62
N LYS A 168 -1.50 5.71 -15.29
CA LYS A 168 -0.75 4.59 -15.87
C LYS A 168 0.10 3.95 -14.78
N TYR A 169 -0.11 2.68 -14.54
CA TYR A 169 0.67 1.87 -13.61
C TYR A 169 1.85 1.19 -14.31
N VAL A 170 2.85 0.76 -13.54
CA VAL A 170 3.96 -0.04 -14.06
C VAL A 170 3.52 -1.48 -14.33
N ASN A 171 4.27 -2.21 -15.16
CA ASN A 171 4.02 -3.64 -15.37
C ASN A 171 4.35 -4.43 -14.08
N ALA A 172 3.48 -5.35 -13.67
CA ALA A 172 3.64 -6.10 -12.43
C ALA A 172 4.88 -7.02 -12.43
N ALA A 173 5.20 -7.65 -13.56
CA ALA A 173 6.42 -8.48 -13.66
C ALA A 173 7.69 -7.61 -13.56
N SER A 174 7.67 -6.38 -14.10
CA SER A 174 8.77 -5.43 -13.92
C SER A 174 8.94 -5.02 -12.46
N ALA A 175 7.85 -4.83 -11.71
CA ALA A 175 7.90 -4.55 -10.28
C ALA A 175 8.54 -5.71 -9.50
N VAL A 176 8.12 -6.96 -9.76
CA VAL A 176 8.72 -8.16 -9.17
C VAL A 176 10.22 -8.22 -9.47
N LYS A 177 10.60 -8.04 -10.72
CA LYS A 177 12.00 -8.10 -11.16
C LYS A 177 12.86 -7.07 -10.46
N VAL A 178 12.43 -5.81 -10.40
CA VAL A 178 13.19 -4.72 -9.76
C VAL A 178 13.37 -4.98 -8.27
N ILE A 179 12.33 -5.44 -7.55
CA ILE A 179 12.44 -5.81 -6.13
C ILE A 179 13.47 -6.92 -5.95
N THR A 180 13.41 -7.96 -6.77
CA THR A 180 14.32 -9.12 -6.68
C THR A 180 15.78 -8.73 -7.00
N GLU A 181 15.99 -7.95 -8.05
CA GLU A 181 17.32 -7.44 -8.44
C GLU A 181 17.89 -6.47 -7.38
N SER A 182 17.03 -5.79 -6.62
CA SER A 182 17.43 -4.98 -5.47
C SER A 182 17.75 -5.81 -4.21
N GLY A 183 17.74 -7.13 -4.30
CA GLY A 183 18.01 -8.07 -3.21
C GLY A 183 16.82 -8.32 -2.28
N GLY A 184 15.63 -7.88 -2.68
CA GLY A 184 14.39 -8.01 -1.91
C GLY A 184 13.58 -9.26 -2.26
N LYS A 185 12.48 -9.44 -1.54
CA LYS A 185 11.47 -10.49 -1.74
C LYS A 185 10.17 -9.85 -2.23
N ALA A 186 9.71 -10.22 -3.43
CA ALA A 186 8.48 -9.71 -4.02
C ALA A 186 7.27 -10.59 -3.65
N VAL A 187 6.16 -9.97 -3.29
CA VAL A 187 4.93 -10.63 -2.84
C VAL A 187 3.72 -10.04 -3.58
N LEU A 188 2.83 -10.89 -4.08
CA LEU A 188 1.54 -10.44 -4.63
C LEU A 188 0.63 -10.01 -3.48
N ALA A 189 0.30 -8.72 -3.43
CA ALA A 189 -0.55 -8.14 -2.41
C ALA A 189 -2.03 -8.51 -2.63
N HIS A 190 -2.76 -8.73 -1.55
CA HIS A 190 -4.23 -8.90 -1.47
C HIS A 190 -4.93 -9.36 -2.77
N PRO A 191 -4.55 -10.51 -3.40
CA PRO A 191 -5.07 -10.93 -4.69
C PRO A 191 -6.60 -11.13 -4.73
N GLY A 192 -7.22 -11.41 -3.59
CA GLY A 192 -8.68 -11.49 -3.48
C GLY A 192 -9.40 -10.16 -3.67
N GLN A 193 -8.75 -9.03 -3.38
CA GLN A 193 -9.33 -7.70 -3.59
C GLN A 193 -9.44 -7.36 -5.07
N GLN A 194 -8.45 -7.77 -5.86
CA GLN A 194 -8.32 -7.40 -7.27
C GLN A 194 -8.73 -8.53 -8.20
N ASN A 195 -8.96 -9.74 -7.65
CA ASN A 195 -9.27 -10.95 -8.39
C ASN A 195 -8.33 -11.16 -9.58
N ASN A 196 -7.02 -11.22 -9.28
CA ASN A 196 -5.95 -11.20 -10.27
C ASN A 196 -5.02 -12.41 -10.20
N PHE A 197 -5.52 -13.58 -9.80
CA PHE A 197 -4.72 -14.82 -9.69
C PHE A 197 -4.16 -15.30 -11.04
N GLU A 198 -4.79 -14.91 -12.14
CA GLU A 198 -4.36 -15.26 -13.49
C GLU A 198 -2.95 -14.77 -13.84
N ILE A 199 -2.41 -13.77 -13.12
CA ILE A 199 -1.08 -13.23 -13.38
C ILE A 199 0.05 -14.06 -12.73
N LEU A 200 -0.27 -15.00 -11.83
CA LEU A 200 0.73 -15.76 -11.06
C LEU A 200 1.79 -16.47 -11.91
N PRO A 201 1.47 -17.11 -13.06
CA PRO A 201 2.51 -17.73 -13.89
C PRO A 201 3.57 -16.73 -14.38
N GLU A 202 3.15 -15.53 -14.77
CA GLU A 202 4.04 -14.45 -15.20
C GLU A 202 4.90 -13.94 -14.05
N LEU A 203 4.28 -13.65 -12.91
CA LEU A 203 4.99 -13.15 -11.74
C LEU A 203 5.99 -14.19 -11.18
N LYS A 204 5.62 -15.48 -11.20
CA LYS A 204 6.55 -16.55 -10.78
C LYS A 204 7.79 -16.61 -11.66
N LYS A 205 7.65 -16.47 -12.97
CA LYS A 205 8.78 -16.38 -13.92
C LYS A 205 9.64 -15.14 -13.64
N ALA A 206 9.05 -14.05 -13.19
CA ALA A 206 9.76 -12.82 -12.83
C ALA A 206 10.48 -12.91 -11.46
N GLY A 207 10.24 -13.95 -10.66
CA GLY A 207 10.88 -14.16 -9.36
C GLY A 207 9.99 -13.92 -8.15
N LEU A 208 8.65 -13.97 -8.31
CA LEU A 208 7.72 -13.83 -7.19
C LEU A 208 8.07 -14.84 -6.08
N TRP A 209 8.27 -14.32 -4.88
CA TRP A 209 8.62 -15.09 -3.70
C TRP A 209 7.41 -15.48 -2.85
N GLY A 210 6.40 -14.63 -2.76
CA GLY A 210 5.26 -14.85 -1.87
C GLY A 210 3.94 -14.30 -2.38
N ILE A 211 2.90 -14.59 -1.61
CA ILE A 211 1.52 -14.13 -1.83
C ILE A 211 0.88 -13.76 -0.50
N GLU A 212 0.14 -12.68 -0.44
CA GLU A 212 -0.48 -12.24 0.80
C GLU A 212 -1.73 -13.08 1.12
N LEU A 213 -1.67 -13.80 2.25
CA LEU A 213 -2.74 -14.66 2.76
C LEU A 213 -3.63 -13.93 3.78
N LYS A 214 -2.99 -13.30 4.78
CA LYS A 214 -3.68 -12.64 5.89
C LYS A 214 -3.83 -11.16 5.59
N HIS A 215 -5.01 -10.79 5.10
CA HIS A 215 -5.37 -9.42 4.77
C HIS A 215 -6.84 -9.16 5.17
N PRO A 216 -7.24 -7.93 5.55
CA PRO A 216 -8.63 -7.62 5.98
C PRO A 216 -9.73 -8.04 5.02
N VAL A 217 -9.48 -7.99 3.71
CA VAL A 217 -10.47 -8.39 2.70
C VAL A 217 -10.49 -9.90 2.41
N HIS A 218 -9.51 -10.65 2.94
CA HIS A 218 -9.42 -12.09 2.72
C HIS A 218 -10.23 -12.88 3.75
N ASN A 219 -11.51 -13.12 3.46
CA ASN A 219 -12.32 -14.07 4.21
C ASN A 219 -11.87 -15.53 3.94
N ALA A 220 -12.53 -16.51 4.55
CA ALA A 220 -12.19 -17.92 4.38
C ALA A 220 -12.22 -18.42 2.93
N TYR A 221 -13.10 -17.84 2.08
CA TYR A 221 -13.17 -18.14 0.66
C TYR A 221 -11.87 -17.74 -0.05
N TRP A 222 -11.43 -16.49 0.07
CA TRP A 222 -10.20 -16.02 -0.56
C TRP A 222 -8.95 -16.68 0.01
N GLN A 223 -8.90 -16.92 1.33
CA GLN A 223 -7.77 -17.63 1.94
C GLN A 223 -7.56 -19.03 1.35
N LYS A 224 -8.65 -19.74 1.01
CA LYS A 224 -8.54 -21.05 0.34
C LYS A 224 -7.85 -20.95 -1.02
N PHE A 225 -8.22 -19.95 -1.84
CA PHE A 225 -7.59 -19.73 -3.15
C PHE A 225 -6.13 -19.34 -3.01
N VAL A 226 -5.81 -18.46 -2.06
CA VAL A 226 -4.42 -18.05 -1.79
C VAL A 226 -3.57 -19.24 -1.34
N LEU A 227 -4.07 -20.08 -0.45
CA LEU A 227 -3.35 -21.27 0.02
C LEU A 227 -3.11 -22.28 -1.13
N GLN A 228 -4.11 -22.47 -1.99
CA GLN A 228 -3.94 -23.33 -3.18
C GLN A 228 -2.87 -22.75 -4.11
N ALA A 229 -2.95 -21.47 -4.44
CA ALA A 229 -1.98 -20.80 -5.28
C ALA A 229 -0.57 -20.84 -4.67
N ALA A 230 -0.45 -20.65 -3.36
CA ALA A 230 0.84 -20.76 -2.66
C ALA A 230 1.45 -22.17 -2.80
N ALA A 231 0.63 -23.22 -2.69
CA ALA A 231 1.07 -24.60 -2.89
C ALA A 231 1.48 -24.88 -4.35
N ASP A 232 0.66 -24.47 -5.32
CA ASP A 232 0.88 -24.73 -6.75
C ASP A 232 2.15 -24.04 -7.28
N TYR A 233 2.46 -22.85 -6.78
CA TYR A 233 3.61 -22.06 -7.23
C TYR A 233 4.80 -22.05 -6.26
N GLY A 234 4.74 -22.77 -5.14
CA GLY A 234 5.79 -22.80 -4.12
C GLY A 234 6.09 -21.40 -3.58
N LEU A 235 5.04 -20.68 -3.11
CA LEU A 235 5.12 -19.31 -2.60
C LEU A 235 4.99 -19.30 -1.07
N PHE A 236 5.71 -18.39 -0.42
CA PHE A 236 5.47 -18.05 0.97
C PHE A 236 4.16 -17.28 1.15
N CYS A 237 3.42 -17.60 2.22
CA CYS A 237 2.25 -16.86 2.60
C CYS A 237 2.62 -15.72 3.55
N THR A 238 2.31 -14.47 3.21
CA THR A 238 2.51 -13.30 4.06
C THR A 238 1.21 -12.75 4.63
N GLY A 239 1.27 -11.62 5.29
CA GLY A 239 0.08 -10.91 5.76
C GLY A 239 0.40 -9.61 6.48
N GLY A 240 -0.61 -8.76 6.55
CA GLY A 240 -0.57 -7.50 7.24
C GLY A 240 -1.95 -6.87 7.40
N SER A 241 -2.02 -5.82 8.17
CA SER A 241 -3.27 -5.13 8.48
C SER A 241 -3.77 -4.22 7.36
N ASP A 242 -2.90 -3.85 6.42
CA ASP A 242 -3.17 -2.79 5.43
C ASP A 242 -3.73 -1.52 6.10
N CYS A 243 -3.14 -1.19 7.27
CA CYS A 243 -3.58 -0.09 8.09
C CYS A 243 -3.25 1.25 7.42
N HIS A 244 -4.27 2.07 7.22
CA HIS A 244 -4.16 3.45 6.72
C HIS A 244 -4.65 4.49 7.75
N GLY A 245 -4.87 4.07 9.01
CA GLY A 245 -5.48 4.91 10.02
C GLY A 245 -6.91 5.29 9.65
N ILE A 246 -7.27 6.59 9.77
CA ILE A 246 -8.62 7.08 9.43
C ILE A 246 -8.91 7.11 7.92
N TYR A 247 -7.92 6.81 7.07
CA TYR A 247 -8.08 6.74 5.62
C TYR A 247 -8.50 5.34 5.12
N SER A 248 -8.98 4.48 6.01
CA SER A 248 -9.68 3.24 5.66
C SER A 248 -11.18 3.39 5.84
N GLU A 249 -11.97 3.01 4.85
CA GLU A 249 -13.45 3.02 4.95
C GLU A 249 -13.94 2.08 6.08
N LYS A 250 -13.25 0.95 6.24
CA LYS A 250 -13.32 0.12 7.44
C LYS A 250 -11.97 0.20 8.13
N TYR A 251 -11.94 0.70 9.34
CA TYR A 251 -10.71 0.82 10.11
C TYR A 251 -10.10 -0.55 10.41
N HIS A 252 -8.84 -0.71 10.03
CA HIS A 252 -8.04 -1.89 10.34
C HIS A 252 -6.89 -1.46 11.25
N ALA A 253 -6.91 -1.97 12.48
CA ALA A 253 -5.88 -1.64 13.46
C ALA A 253 -4.55 -2.32 13.10
N VAL A 254 -3.44 -1.68 13.44
CA VAL A 254 -2.11 -2.30 13.41
C VAL A 254 -2.15 -3.62 14.17
N GLY A 255 -1.67 -4.70 13.55
CA GLY A 255 -1.65 -6.05 14.10
C GLY A 255 -2.98 -6.81 14.01
N SER A 256 -4.02 -6.27 13.35
CA SER A 256 -5.30 -6.99 13.16
C SER A 256 -5.17 -8.21 12.23
N ASN A 257 -4.20 -8.22 11.34
CA ASN A 257 -3.84 -9.32 10.48
C ASN A 257 -2.34 -9.58 10.57
N LEU A 258 -1.96 -10.77 11.02
CA LEU A 258 -0.56 -11.11 11.25
C LEU A 258 -0.01 -11.97 10.13
N CYS A 259 1.22 -11.66 9.73
CA CYS A 259 1.98 -12.51 8.82
C CYS A 259 2.23 -13.89 9.46
N PRO A 260 2.06 -14.99 8.71
CA PRO A 260 2.47 -16.32 9.15
C PRO A 260 3.95 -16.36 9.55
N ALA A 261 4.26 -17.05 10.65
CA ALA A 261 5.59 -17.05 11.26
C ALA A 261 6.70 -17.49 10.29
N ALA A 262 6.44 -18.52 9.47
CA ALA A 262 7.43 -19.03 8.51
C ALA A 262 7.93 -17.96 7.53
N ALA A 263 7.04 -17.12 6.99
CA ALA A 263 7.44 -16.04 6.10
C ALA A 263 8.19 -14.92 6.85
N ALA A 264 7.71 -14.56 8.04
CA ALA A 264 8.35 -13.54 8.85
C ALA A 264 9.77 -13.94 9.28
N GLU A 265 9.99 -15.22 9.63
CA GLU A 265 11.30 -15.78 9.99
C GLU A 265 12.24 -15.83 8.78
N GLU A 266 11.72 -16.16 7.60
CA GLU A 266 12.53 -16.20 6.36
C GLU A 266 12.99 -14.80 5.94
N LEU A 267 12.14 -13.78 6.15
CA LEU A 267 12.48 -12.38 5.83
C LEU A 267 13.53 -11.77 6.79
N LEU A 268 13.80 -12.42 7.92
CA LEU A 268 14.81 -11.97 8.90
C LEU A 268 16.19 -12.61 8.69
N LYS A 269 16.32 -13.59 7.80
CA LYS A 269 17.60 -14.23 7.42
C LYS A 269 18.39 -13.34 6.46
#